data_2fa4aec0c1771a5e285c8b4115b51463
#
_entry.id   2fa4aec0c1771a5e285c8b4115b51463
#
_cell.length_a   1.000
_cell.length_b   1.000
_cell.length_c   1.000
_cell.angle_alpha   90.00
_cell.angle_beta   90.00
_cell.angle_gamma   90.00
#
_symmetry.space_group_name_H-M   'P 1'
#
loop_
_entity.id
_entity.type
_entity.pdbx_description
1 polymer ?
#
loop_
_entity_poly.entity_id
_entity_poly.type
_entity_poly.pdbx_seq_one_letter_code
_entity_poly.pdbx_strand_id
1 'polypeptide(L)'
;MMLAFKLSDIITIPFGYLLGLLYQLTENYGVAMILFAVIVQLVLLPITAKSKKSMMAMSRLTPRVQAIQKKYADDPQRQNEAINALYKEEGVSMGGGCLWSFVPLLILIPLFTVIREPITYVLMETKENAELIVKTLRELNPDAFSGNQYYSQVAAARIVGNPEYTEALKAAVPGIAETTLRNIDFNFLGIDMGSIPQWKIFNKTLWAWDWAHIGAVLVALLSVGHQIISMLISQKSNDSLVTNEKGVQDKEAAKNSQTAQSSKMMLWMMPLMSLWIGFTVPCVLSLYWFVGGVIRTVADSILTKHYRKIYDAEDAIRLQRAIEQDKIEAEKERIRAEKRAANPDGITENTSKKKLQKRSEERRVGKECRSRWSPYH
;
A
#
# COMPACT_ATOMS: atom_id res chain seq x y z
N MET A 1 -10.37 -1.73 -40.53
CA MET A 1 -10.30 -0.63 -39.56
C MET A 1 -9.53 -1.14 -38.36
N MET A 2 -8.23 -0.82 -38.24
CA MET A 2 -7.39 -1.27 -37.13
C MET A 2 -7.86 -0.55 -35.85
N LEU A 3 -8.51 -1.29 -34.95
CA LEU A 3 -8.77 -0.85 -33.59
C LEU A 3 -7.45 -0.49 -32.96
N ALA A 4 -7.22 0.80 -32.70
CA ALA A 4 -6.12 1.25 -31.87
C ALA A 4 -6.37 0.73 -30.44
N PHE A 5 -5.91 -0.48 -30.16
CA PHE A 5 -5.91 -1.05 -28.82
C PHE A 5 -5.10 -0.13 -27.91
N LYS A 6 -5.77 0.62 -27.06
CA LYS A 6 -5.11 1.34 -25.99
C LYS A 6 -4.67 0.32 -24.96
N LEU A 7 -3.48 0.48 -24.38
CA LEU A 7 -2.94 -0.42 -23.35
C LEU A 7 -3.94 -0.59 -22.18
N SER A 8 -4.78 0.42 -21.92
CA SER A 8 -5.87 0.37 -20.94
C SER A 8 -6.93 -0.66 -21.29
N ASP A 9 -7.20 -0.93 -22.59
CA ASP A 9 -8.28 -1.82 -23.02
C ASP A 9 -7.99 -3.28 -22.65
N ILE A 10 -6.71 -3.65 -22.49
CA ILE A 10 -6.30 -4.99 -22.05
C ILE A 10 -6.91 -5.35 -20.69
N ILE A 11 -7.08 -4.39 -19.80
CA ILE A 11 -7.65 -4.61 -18.47
C ILE A 11 -9.12 -4.18 -18.44
N THR A 12 -9.47 -3.08 -19.10
CA THR A 12 -10.83 -2.52 -19.08
C THR A 12 -11.85 -3.48 -19.71
N ILE A 13 -11.52 -4.12 -20.84
CA ILE A 13 -12.44 -5.07 -21.51
C ILE A 13 -12.72 -6.30 -20.63
N PRO A 14 -11.73 -7.04 -20.10
CA PRO A 14 -12.00 -8.15 -19.20
C PRO A 14 -12.78 -7.75 -17.93
N PHE A 15 -12.51 -6.56 -17.39
CA PHE A 15 -13.22 -6.05 -16.23
C PHE A 15 -14.68 -5.73 -16.54
N GLY A 16 -14.93 -5.09 -17.69
CA GLY A 16 -16.27 -4.82 -18.18
C GLY A 16 -17.06 -6.11 -18.40
N TYR A 17 -16.43 -7.07 -19.08
CA TYR A 17 -17.05 -8.38 -19.34
C TYR A 17 -17.39 -9.10 -18.03
N LEU A 18 -16.47 -9.14 -17.08
CA LEU A 18 -16.69 -9.76 -15.77
C LEU A 18 -17.82 -9.06 -15.01
N LEU A 19 -17.81 -7.73 -14.94
CA LEU A 19 -18.85 -6.98 -14.25
C LEU A 19 -20.22 -7.14 -14.94
N GLY A 20 -20.26 -7.13 -16.28
CA GLY A 20 -21.47 -7.38 -17.06
C GLY A 20 -22.06 -8.77 -16.82
N LEU A 21 -21.21 -9.81 -16.80
CA LEU A 21 -21.62 -11.17 -16.47
C LEU A 21 -22.19 -11.26 -15.05
N LEU A 22 -21.51 -10.66 -14.07
CA LEU A 22 -21.98 -10.63 -12.69
C LEU A 22 -23.29 -9.86 -12.54
N TYR A 23 -23.46 -8.78 -13.30
CA TYR A 23 -24.72 -8.04 -13.34
C TYR A 23 -25.86 -8.87 -13.94
N GLN A 24 -25.62 -9.60 -15.03
CA GLN A 24 -26.62 -10.50 -15.61
C GLN A 24 -27.06 -11.60 -14.65
N LEU A 25 -26.16 -12.07 -13.77
CA LEU A 25 -26.46 -13.10 -12.77
C LEU A 25 -27.23 -12.56 -11.56
N THR A 26 -26.98 -11.32 -11.17
CA THR A 26 -27.49 -10.75 -9.90
C THR A 26 -28.62 -9.75 -10.11
N GLU A 27 -28.77 -9.22 -11.33
CA GLU A 27 -29.71 -8.15 -11.72
C GLU A 27 -29.60 -6.90 -10.81
N ASN A 28 -28.54 -6.80 -10.01
CA ASN A 28 -28.29 -5.70 -9.08
C ASN A 28 -26.84 -5.23 -9.16
N TYR A 29 -26.64 -3.93 -9.47
CA TYR A 29 -25.33 -3.38 -9.73
C TYR A 29 -24.41 -3.36 -8.49
N GLY A 30 -24.99 -3.11 -7.30
CA GLY A 30 -24.26 -3.14 -6.04
C GLY A 30 -23.75 -4.53 -5.68
N VAL A 31 -24.62 -5.56 -5.84
CA VAL A 31 -24.24 -6.97 -5.62
C VAL A 31 -23.20 -7.42 -6.63
N ALA A 32 -23.37 -7.09 -7.90
CA ALA A 32 -22.39 -7.38 -8.95
C ALA A 32 -21.02 -6.78 -8.62
N MET A 33 -20.98 -5.55 -8.12
CA MET A 33 -19.75 -4.87 -7.73
C MET A 33 -19.09 -5.53 -6.50
N ILE A 34 -19.86 -6.00 -5.52
CA ILE A 34 -19.32 -6.74 -4.38
C ILE A 34 -18.64 -8.02 -4.85
N LEU A 35 -19.32 -8.83 -5.68
CA LEU A 35 -18.75 -10.05 -6.24
C LEU A 35 -17.51 -9.77 -7.10
N PHE A 36 -17.57 -8.72 -7.92
CA PHE A 36 -16.43 -8.25 -8.69
C PHE A 36 -15.23 -7.92 -7.80
N ALA A 37 -15.45 -7.16 -6.71
CA ALA A 37 -14.40 -6.81 -5.76
C ALA A 37 -13.78 -8.06 -5.12
N VAL A 38 -14.59 -9.05 -4.73
CA VAL A 38 -14.12 -10.34 -4.19
C VAL A 38 -13.23 -11.06 -5.19
N ILE A 39 -13.69 -11.24 -6.42
CA ILE A 39 -12.96 -11.96 -7.47
C ILE A 39 -11.63 -11.28 -7.77
N VAL A 40 -11.64 -9.96 -7.97
CA VAL A 40 -10.42 -9.19 -8.25
C VAL A 40 -9.41 -9.31 -7.10
N GLN A 41 -9.86 -9.25 -5.85
CA GLN A 41 -8.95 -9.39 -4.69
C GLN A 41 -8.38 -10.81 -4.59
N LEU A 42 -9.15 -11.84 -4.90
CA LEU A 42 -8.67 -13.23 -4.93
C LEU A 42 -7.63 -13.44 -6.04
N VAL A 43 -7.85 -12.89 -7.23
CA VAL A 43 -6.89 -12.95 -8.35
C VAL A 43 -5.59 -12.21 -7.99
N LEU A 44 -5.68 -11.12 -7.25
CA LEU A 44 -4.51 -10.35 -6.80
C LEU A 44 -3.81 -10.92 -5.58
N LEU A 45 -4.39 -11.90 -4.90
CA LEU A 45 -3.85 -12.46 -3.65
C LEU A 45 -2.39 -12.96 -3.77
N PRO A 46 -1.97 -13.72 -4.82
CA PRO A 46 -0.58 -14.14 -4.96
C PRO A 46 0.40 -12.97 -5.13
N ILE A 47 -0.04 -11.91 -5.78
CA ILE A 47 0.75 -10.68 -5.96
C ILE A 47 0.90 -9.95 -4.63
N THR A 48 -0.21 -9.78 -3.90
CA THR A 48 -0.19 -9.15 -2.58
C THR A 48 0.64 -9.93 -1.57
N ALA A 49 0.63 -11.27 -1.63
CA ALA A 49 1.46 -12.12 -0.79
C ALA A 49 2.97 -11.89 -1.03
N LYS A 50 3.41 -11.80 -2.28
CA LYS A 50 4.80 -11.49 -2.64
C LYS A 50 5.20 -10.09 -2.15
N SER A 51 4.34 -9.10 -2.38
CA SER A 51 4.54 -7.73 -1.89
C SER A 51 4.69 -7.69 -0.37
N LYS A 52 3.80 -8.37 0.35
CA LYS A 52 3.83 -8.43 1.81
C LYS A 52 5.13 -9.05 2.33
N LYS A 53 5.56 -10.17 1.77
CA LYS A 53 6.83 -10.82 2.14
C LYS A 53 8.01 -9.86 1.97
N SER A 54 8.11 -9.18 0.83
CA SER A 54 9.18 -8.21 0.55
C SER A 54 9.15 -7.04 1.53
N MET A 55 7.95 -6.49 1.81
CA MET A 55 7.79 -5.37 2.73
C MET A 55 8.17 -5.74 4.17
N MET A 56 7.81 -6.95 4.63
CA MET A 56 8.20 -7.47 5.94
C MET A 56 9.72 -7.66 6.04
N ALA A 57 10.37 -8.20 5.01
CA ALA A 57 11.82 -8.33 4.95
C ALA A 57 12.52 -6.96 5.02
N MET A 58 12.03 -5.96 4.27
CA MET A 58 12.55 -4.58 4.34
C MET A 58 12.40 -3.96 5.74
N SER A 59 11.25 -4.16 6.39
CA SER A 59 11.00 -3.63 7.74
C SER A 59 11.99 -4.18 8.77
N ARG A 60 12.42 -5.44 8.64
CA ARG A 60 13.44 -6.05 9.51
C ARG A 60 14.83 -5.43 9.35
N LEU A 61 15.14 -4.89 8.19
CA LEU A 61 16.43 -4.24 7.93
C LEU A 61 16.48 -2.77 8.34
N THR A 62 15.37 -2.21 8.84
CA THR A 62 15.27 -0.79 9.24
C THR A 62 16.41 -0.34 10.16
N PRO A 63 16.81 -1.05 11.25
CA PRO A 63 17.89 -0.59 12.12
C PRO A 63 19.24 -0.52 11.40
N ARG A 64 19.55 -1.50 10.52
CA ARG A 64 20.78 -1.50 9.74
C ARG A 64 20.81 -0.37 8.71
N VAL A 65 19.67 -0.10 8.07
CA VAL A 65 19.50 1.06 7.17
C VAL A 65 19.73 2.37 7.94
N GLN A 66 19.17 2.52 9.14
CA GLN A 66 19.39 3.71 9.98
C GLN A 66 20.87 3.86 10.40
N ALA A 67 21.55 2.77 10.73
CA ALA A 67 22.97 2.81 11.03
C ALA A 67 23.81 3.31 9.83
N ILE A 68 23.48 2.84 8.61
CA ILE A 68 24.09 3.33 7.37
C ILE A 68 23.78 4.81 7.14
N GLN A 69 22.54 5.23 7.34
CA GLN A 69 22.11 6.64 7.18
C GLN A 69 22.85 7.58 8.14
N LYS A 70 23.03 7.15 9.39
CA LYS A 70 23.83 7.91 10.38
C LYS A 70 25.32 7.94 10.00
N LYS A 71 25.87 6.82 9.51
CA LYS A 71 27.28 6.71 9.14
C LYS A 71 27.66 7.58 7.95
N TYR A 72 26.76 7.72 6.99
CA TYR A 72 26.98 8.46 5.74
C TYR A 72 26.04 9.67 5.62
N ALA A 73 25.80 10.37 6.72
CA ALA A 73 24.88 11.50 6.77
C ALA A 73 25.24 12.62 5.79
N ASP A 74 26.53 12.85 5.60
CA ASP A 74 27.08 13.92 4.75
C ASP A 74 27.33 13.49 3.29
N ASP A 75 27.14 12.20 2.96
CA ASP A 75 27.40 11.65 1.63
C ASP A 75 26.20 10.80 1.15
N PRO A 76 25.19 11.44 0.51
CA PRO A 76 23.98 10.75 0.03
C PRO A 76 24.27 9.67 -1.03
N GLN A 77 25.36 9.81 -1.80
CA GLN A 77 25.71 8.83 -2.82
C GLN A 77 26.19 7.53 -2.17
N ARG A 78 27.18 7.61 -1.28
CA ARG A 78 27.68 6.45 -0.51
C ARG A 78 26.60 5.83 0.36
N GLN A 79 25.71 6.65 0.93
CA GLN A 79 24.57 6.16 1.68
C GLN A 79 23.67 5.26 0.83
N ASN A 80 23.29 5.72 -0.38
CA ASN A 80 22.46 4.94 -1.30
C ASN A 80 23.18 3.66 -1.78
N GLU A 81 24.47 3.73 -2.09
CA GLU A 81 25.29 2.57 -2.48
C GLU A 81 25.34 1.52 -1.36
N ALA A 82 25.57 1.95 -0.11
CA ALA A 82 25.63 1.05 1.03
C ALA A 82 24.25 0.42 1.37
N ILE A 83 23.16 1.18 1.24
CA ILE A 83 21.80 0.65 1.41
C ILE A 83 21.47 -0.36 0.31
N ASN A 84 21.84 -0.07 -0.94
CA ASN A 84 21.64 -1.00 -2.05
C ASN A 84 22.45 -2.29 -1.87
N ALA A 85 23.71 -2.18 -1.40
CA ALA A 85 24.54 -3.33 -1.09
C ALA A 85 23.92 -4.19 0.01
N LEU A 86 23.42 -3.58 1.10
CA LEU A 86 22.72 -4.26 2.18
C LEU A 86 21.49 -5.04 1.68
N TYR A 87 20.64 -4.42 0.86
CA TYR A 87 19.46 -5.11 0.33
C TYR A 87 19.83 -6.25 -0.61
N LYS A 88 20.90 -6.09 -1.41
CA LYS A 88 21.41 -7.15 -2.28
C LYS A 88 22.01 -8.32 -1.49
N GLU A 89 22.74 -8.04 -0.42
CA GLU A 89 23.32 -9.04 0.50
C GLU A 89 22.21 -9.87 1.17
N GLU A 90 21.14 -9.22 1.64
CA GLU A 90 20.00 -9.86 2.30
C GLU A 90 18.98 -10.46 1.30
N GLY A 91 19.25 -10.38 -0.01
CA GLY A 91 18.36 -10.91 -1.05
C GLY A 91 17.01 -10.20 -1.16
N VAL A 92 16.91 -8.95 -0.67
CA VAL A 92 15.69 -8.14 -0.67
C VAL A 92 15.73 -7.19 -1.87
N SER A 93 14.68 -7.25 -2.71
CA SER A 93 14.54 -6.33 -3.85
C SER A 93 13.92 -5.02 -3.42
N MET A 94 14.65 -3.89 -3.57
CA MET A 94 14.10 -2.54 -3.32
C MET A 94 12.88 -2.24 -4.21
N GLY A 95 12.91 -2.62 -5.48
CA GLY A 95 11.80 -2.41 -6.42
C GLY A 95 10.62 -3.36 -6.20
N GLY A 96 10.87 -4.56 -5.66
CA GLY A 96 9.86 -5.61 -5.50
C GLY A 96 8.74 -5.24 -4.51
N GLY A 97 9.03 -4.46 -3.46
CA GLY A 97 8.01 -3.98 -2.51
C GLY A 97 7.21 -2.78 -3.04
N CYS A 98 7.91 -1.79 -3.59
CA CYS A 98 7.28 -0.54 -4.07
C CYS A 98 6.46 -0.75 -5.33
N LEU A 99 6.98 -1.49 -6.33
CA LEU A 99 6.29 -1.69 -7.61
C LEU A 99 4.93 -2.34 -7.44
N TRP A 100 4.84 -3.36 -6.58
CA TRP A 100 3.59 -4.05 -6.31
C TRP A 100 2.57 -3.20 -5.54
N SER A 101 3.01 -2.15 -4.85
CA SER A 101 2.12 -1.19 -4.18
C SER A 101 1.32 -0.32 -5.16
N PHE A 102 1.78 -0.19 -6.41
CA PHE A 102 1.08 0.55 -7.47
C PHE A 102 0.03 -0.28 -8.24
N VAL A 103 0.01 -1.60 -8.07
CA VAL A 103 -0.95 -2.47 -8.76
C VAL A 103 -2.41 -2.06 -8.51
N PRO A 104 -2.85 -1.70 -7.28
CA PRO A 104 -4.21 -1.20 -7.06
C PRO A 104 -4.53 0.07 -7.86
N LEU A 105 -3.55 0.95 -8.08
CA LEU A 105 -3.73 2.16 -8.87
C LEU A 105 -3.89 1.84 -10.37
N LEU A 106 -3.14 0.85 -10.89
CA LEU A 106 -3.27 0.39 -12.26
C LEU A 106 -4.64 -0.24 -12.54
N ILE A 107 -5.26 -0.84 -11.51
CA ILE A 107 -6.61 -1.41 -11.60
C ILE A 107 -7.70 -0.32 -11.50
N LEU A 108 -7.44 0.72 -10.72
CA LEU A 108 -8.40 1.78 -10.46
C LEU A 108 -8.82 2.50 -11.76
N ILE A 109 -7.88 2.82 -12.66
CA ILE A 109 -8.17 3.56 -13.89
C ILE A 109 -9.10 2.78 -14.83
N PRO A 110 -8.83 1.49 -15.18
CA PRO A 110 -9.75 0.68 -15.95
C PRO A 110 -11.12 0.49 -15.28
N LEU A 111 -11.12 0.21 -13.98
CA LEU A 111 -12.37 0.04 -13.24
C LEU A 111 -13.22 1.31 -13.25
N PHE A 112 -12.59 2.47 -13.05
CA PHE A 112 -13.30 3.75 -13.13
C PHE A 112 -13.93 3.97 -14.52
N THR A 113 -13.25 3.56 -15.60
CA THR A 113 -13.80 3.61 -16.95
C THR A 113 -15.03 2.71 -17.09
N VAL A 114 -14.97 1.47 -16.58
CA VAL A 114 -16.11 0.54 -16.59
C VAL A 114 -17.32 1.09 -15.83
N ILE A 115 -17.09 1.69 -14.66
CA ILE A 115 -18.15 2.30 -13.83
C ILE A 115 -18.79 3.52 -14.53
N ARG A 116 -17.97 4.31 -15.21
CA ARG A 116 -18.41 5.51 -15.92
C ARG A 116 -19.17 5.22 -17.21
N GLU A 117 -18.82 4.11 -17.88
CA GLU A 117 -19.34 3.75 -19.19
C GLU A 117 -20.13 2.42 -19.15
N PRO A 118 -21.20 2.32 -18.33
CA PRO A 118 -21.90 1.05 -18.11
C PRO A 118 -22.65 0.54 -19.34
N ILE A 119 -23.08 1.39 -20.28
CA ILE A 119 -23.68 0.92 -21.55
C ILE A 119 -22.65 0.17 -22.36
N THR A 120 -21.44 0.69 -22.45
CA THR A 120 -20.35 0.06 -23.19
C THR A 120 -19.89 -1.25 -22.53
N TYR A 121 -19.68 -1.26 -21.21
CA TYR A 121 -18.99 -2.36 -20.55
C TYR A 121 -19.91 -3.34 -19.81
N VAL A 122 -21.07 -2.89 -19.32
CA VAL A 122 -22.02 -3.77 -18.61
C VAL A 122 -23.11 -4.29 -19.53
N LEU A 123 -23.66 -3.41 -20.40
CA LEU A 123 -24.62 -3.80 -21.43
C LEU A 123 -23.93 -4.30 -22.71
N MET A 124 -22.60 -4.23 -22.78
CA MET A 124 -21.77 -4.78 -23.87
C MET A 124 -22.01 -4.15 -25.25
N GLU A 125 -22.37 -2.88 -25.29
CA GLU A 125 -22.52 -2.14 -26.54
C GLU A 125 -21.19 -1.58 -27.05
N THR A 126 -21.12 -1.34 -28.35
CA THR A 126 -19.99 -0.64 -28.96
C THR A 126 -19.95 0.81 -28.46
N LYS A 127 -18.78 1.44 -28.49
CA LYS A 127 -18.66 2.86 -28.07
C LYS A 127 -19.50 3.78 -28.93
N GLU A 128 -19.53 3.51 -30.22
CA GLU A 128 -20.33 4.26 -31.19
C GLU A 128 -21.82 4.15 -30.88
N ASN A 129 -22.32 2.94 -30.59
CA ASN A 129 -23.71 2.73 -30.22
C ASN A 129 -24.03 3.39 -28.87
N ALA A 130 -23.15 3.28 -27.88
CA ALA A 130 -23.32 3.90 -26.60
C ALA A 130 -23.40 5.45 -26.69
N GLU A 131 -22.63 6.08 -27.58
CA GLU A 131 -22.69 7.50 -27.84
C GLU A 131 -24.03 7.88 -28.52
N LEU A 132 -24.50 7.09 -29.48
CA LEU A 132 -25.80 7.31 -30.11
C LEU A 132 -26.95 7.14 -29.12
N ILE A 133 -26.92 6.11 -28.26
CA ILE A 133 -27.90 5.90 -27.17
C ILE A 133 -27.95 7.12 -26.26
N VAL A 134 -26.77 7.56 -25.77
CA VAL A 134 -26.71 8.73 -24.86
C VAL A 134 -27.23 9.99 -25.55
N LYS A 135 -26.89 10.22 -26.82
CA LYS A 135 -27.36 11.37 -27.58
C LYS A 135 -28.88 11.34 -27.72
N THR A 136 -29.45 10.24 -28.22
CA THR A 136 -30.89 10.08 -28.41
C THR A 136 -31.68 10.24 -27.11
N LEU A 137 -31.23 9.59 -26.03
CA LEU A 137 -31.90 9.69 -24.74
C LEU A 137 -31.82 11.11 -24.15
N ARG A 138 -30.72 11.84 -24.39
CA ARG A 138 -30.58 13.23 -23.96
C ARG A 138 -31.53 14.18 -24.73
N GLU A 139 -31.78 13.91 -26.00
CA GLU A 139 -32.72 14.67 -26.81
C GLU A 139 -34.18 14.41 -26.35
N LEU A 140 -34.49 13.16 -25.95
CA LEU A 140 -35.82 12.75 -25.51
C LEU A 140 -36.13 13.14 -24.06
N ASN A 141 -35.13 13.09 -23.17
CA ASN A 141 -35.28 13.39 -21.76
C ASN A 141 -34.06 14.17 -21.24
N PRO A 142 -34.00 15.50 -21.50
CA PRO A 142 -32.87 16.34 -21.05
C PRO A 142 -32.70 16.36 -19.54
N ASP A 143 -33.77 16.24 -18.78
CA ASP A 143 -33.79 16.34 -17.30
C ASP A 143 -33.00 15.19 -16.65
N ALA A 144 -33.04 13.98 -17.25
CA ALA A 144 -32.24 12.84 -16.79
C ALA A 144 -30.72 13.08 -16.91
N PHE A 145 -30.30 14.05 -17.72
CA PHE A 145 -28.90 14.42 -17.95
C PHE A 145 -28.51 15.77 -17.35
N SER A 146 -29.31 16.30 -16.42
CA SER A 146 -29.03 17.58 -15.74
C SER A 146 -27.77 17.54 -14.85
N GLY A 147 -27.27 16.35 -14.54
CA GLY A 147 -26.07 16.12 -13.75
C GLY A 147 -24.75 16.33 -14.53
N ASN A 148 -23.65 15.83 -13.96
CA ASN A 148 -22.34 15.91 -14.58
C ASN A 148 -22.29 15.11 -15.88
N GLN A 149 -22.05 15.79 -17.01
CA GLN A 149 -21.94 15.20 -18.35
C GLN A 149 -20.90 14.04 -18.45
N TYR A 150 -19.93 14.04 -17.54
CA TYR A 150 -18.92 12.99 -17.49
C TYR A 150 -19.51 11.60 -17.18
N TYR A 151 -20.70 11.54 -16.55
CA TYR A 151 -21.43 10.31 -16.21
C TYR A 151 -22.66 10.10 -17.07
N SER A 152 -22.67 10.60 -18.30
CA SER A 152 -23.83 10.50 -19.22
C SER A 152 -24.28 9.07 -19.49
N GLN A 153 -23.36 8.11 -19.59
CA GLN A 153 -23.74 6.71 -19.75
C GLN A 153 -24.42 6.12 -18.49
N VAL A 154 -24.07 6.59 -17.29
CA VAL A 154 -24.73 6.18 -16.05
C VAL A 154 -26.17 6.72 -16.05
N ALA A 155 -26.38 7.98 -16.47
CA ALA A 155 -27.71 8.55 -16.59
C ALA A 155 -28.54 7.81 -17.64
N ALA A 156 -27.97 7.54 -18.82
CA ALA A 156 -28.64 6.79 -19.89
C ALA A 156 -28.98 5.34 -19.48
N ALA A 157 -28.09 4.66 -18.75
CA ALA A 157 -28.29 3.28 -18.31
C ALA A 157 -29.47 3.11 -17.31
N ARG A 158 -29.92 4.20 -16.68
CA ARG A 158 -31.09 4.20 -15.81
C ARG A 158 -32.41 4.16 -16.57
N ILE A 159 -32.42 4.66 -17.81
CA ILE A 159 -33.65 4.91 -18.58
C ILE A 159 -33.66 4.23 -19.95
N VAL A 160 -32.56 3.59 -20.35
CA VAL A 160 -32.41 2.95 -21.70
C VAL A 160 -33.44 1.86 -21.95
N GLY A 161 -33.95 1.20 -20.94
CA GLY A 161 -34.98 0.17 -21.01
C GLY A 161 -36.41 0.71 -20.85
N ASN A 162 -36.63 2.03 -20.85
CA ASN A 162 -37.97 2.57 -20.80
C ASN A 162 -38.68 2.31 -22.16
N PRO A 163 -39.86 1.63 -22.18
CA PRO A 163 -40.61 1.35 -23.39
C PRO A 163 -40.88 2.56 -24.28
N GLU A 164 -41.02 3.74 -23.66
CA GLU A 164 -41.27 5.00 -24.38
C GLU A 164 -40.15 5.38 -25.34
N TYR A 165 -38.89 4.99 -25.04
CA TYR A 165 -37.71 5.35 -25.83
C TYR A 165 -37.30 4.24 -26.80
N THR A 166 -37.87 3.04 -26.70
CA THR A 166 -37.47 1.84 -27.44
C THR A 166 -37.47 2.06 -28.96
N GLU A 167 -38.54 2.62 -29.52
CA GLU A 167 -38.67 2.84 -30.98
C GLU A 167 -37.66 3.88 -31.48
N ALA A 168 -37.47 4.96 -30.73
CA ALA A 168 -36.47 5.98 -31.06
C ALA A 168 -35.05 5.44 -31.00
N LEU A 169 -34.76 4.59 -30.01
CA LEU A 169 -33.45 3.94 -29.86
C LEU A 169 -33.19 2.94 -31.00
N LYS A 170 -34.17 2.12 -31.39
CA LYS A 170 -34.07 1.19 -32.53
C LYS A 170 -33.85 1.93 -33.85
N ALA A 171 -34.48 3.09 -34.02
CA ALA A 171 -34.30 3.94 -35.19
C ALA A 171 -32.91 4.59 -35.26
N ALA A 172 -32.40 5.07 -34.07
CA ALA A 172 -31.11 5.76 -34.01
C ALA A 172 -29.90 4.83 -33.99
N VAL A 173 -30.07 3.58 -33.47
CA VAL A 173 -29.00 2.60 -33.31
C VAL A 173 -29.39 1.31 -34.07
N PRO A 174 -29.05 1.19 -35.34
CA PRO A 174 -29.38 -0.02 -36.13
C PRO A 174 -28.73 -1.27 -35.53
N GLY A 175 -29.55 -2.29 -35.23
CA GLY A 175 -29.08 -3.55 -34.67
C GLY A 175 -28.80 -3.52 -33.15
N ILE A 176 -29.34 -2.55 -32.43
CA ILE A 176 -29.29 -2.55 -30.97
C ILE A 176 -29.82 -3.87 -30.39
N ALA A 177 -29.07 -4.49 -29.50
CA ALA A 177 -29.48 -5.75 -28.88
C ALA A 177 -30.66 -5.52 -27.91
N GLU A 178 -31.63 -6.43 -27.85
CA GLU A 178 -32.72 -6.35 -26.89
C GLU A 178 -32.23 -6.39 -25.43
N THR A 179 -31.09 -7.04 -25.21
CA THR A 179 -30.42 -7.07 -23.90
C THR A 179 -29.93 -5.69 -23.44
N THR A 180 -29.66 -4.78 -24.38
CA THR A 180 -29.26 -3.39 -24.11
C THR A 180 -30.47 -2.53 -23.74
N LEU A 181 -31.67 -2.88 -24.19
CA LEU A 181 -32.92 -2.20 -23.88
C LEU A 181 -33.45 -2.60 -22.47
N ARG A 182 -32.57 -2.61 -21.47
CA ARG A 182 -32.87 -2.88 -20.07
C ARG A 182 -32.20 -1.85 -19.19
N ASN A 183 -32.95 -1.33 -18.23
CA ASN A 183 -32.40 -0.43 -17.23
C ASN A 183 -31.42 -1.19 -16.33
N ILE A 184 -30.31 -0.54 -16.01
CA ILE A 184 -29.41 -1.04 -14.95
C ILE A 184 -29.99 -0.63 -13.61
N ASP A 185 -30.24 -1.63 -12.74
CA ASP A 185 -30.66 -1.38 -11.37
C ASP A 185 -29.45 -0.97 -10.51
N PHE A 186 -29.32 0.33 -10.25
CA PHE A 186 -28.33 0.91 -9.36
C PHE A 186 -28.76 0.91 -7.90
N ASN A 187 -29.99 0.50 -7.57
CA ASN A 187 -30.46 0.51 -6.20
C ASN A 187 -29.88 -0.67 -5.42
N PHE A 188 -29.08 -0.37 -4.41
CA PHE A 188 -28.54 -1.37 -3.49
C PHE A 188 -28.81 -0.92 -2.05
N LEU A 189 -29.62 -1.69 -1.32
CA LEU A 189 -30.08 -1.38 0.05
C LEU A 189 -30.77 -0.01 0.18
N GLY A 190 -31.47 0.43 -0.86
CA GLY A 190 -32.13 1.73 -0.90
C GLY A 190 -31.19 2.91 -1.21
N ILE A 191 -29.95 2.63 -1.57
CA ILE A 191 -28.94 3.62 -1.95
C ILE A 191 -28.67 3.49 -3.45
N ASP A 192 -28.69 4.61 -4.15
CA ASP A 192 -28.35 4.66 -5.57
C ASP A 192 -26.83 4.62 -5.77
N MET A 193 -26.32 3.46 -6.17
CA MET A 193 -24.87 3.22 -6.40
C MET A 193 -24.30 4.02 -7.58
N GLY A 194 -25.15 4.47 -8.51
CA GLY A 194 -24.73 5.32 -9.63
C GLY A 194 -24.72 6.82 -9.28
N SER A 195 -25.21 7.22 -8.10
CA SER A 195 -25.20 8.62 -7.65
C SER A 195 -23.84 9.02 -7.07
N ILE A 196 -23.53 10.32 -7.15
CA ILE A 196 -22.37 10.91 -6.49
C ILE A 196 -22.79 11.42 -5.12
N PRO A 197 -22.14 10.98 -4.01
CA PRO A 197 -22.48 11.46 -2.68
C PRO A 197 -22.32 12.98 -2.58
N GLN A 198 -23.32 13.65 -2.02
CA GLN A 198 -23.32 15.10 -1.85
C GLN A 198 -22.70 15.47 -0.51
N TRP A 199 -21.63 16.28 -0.51
CA TRP A 199 -20.99 16.78 0.71
C TRP A 199 -21.65 18.05 1.28
N LYS A 200 -22.47 18.75 0.47
CA LYS A 200 -23.14 20.00 0.85
C LYS A 200 -24.42 19.73 1.65
N ILE A 201 -24.29 19.07 2.78
CA ILE A 201 -25.40 18.65 3.66
C ILE A 201 -26.27 19.81 4.18
N PHE A 202 -25.77 21.04 4.15
CA PHE A 202 -26.54 22.24 4.57
C PHE A 202 -27.25 22.96 3.41
N ASN A 203 -27.05 22.48 2.18
CA ASN A 203 -27.75 23.06 1.02
C ASN A 203 -29.05 22.34 0.79
N LYS A 204 -30.17 22.97 1.17
CA LYS A 204 -31.52 22.40 1.07
C LYS A 204 -31.99 22.05 -0.34
N THR A 205 -31.36 22.61 -1.38
CA THR A 205 -31.69 22.31 -2.78
C THR A 205 -30.96 21.08 -3.30
N LEU A 206 -29.81 20.70 -2.68
CA LEU A 206 -28.95 19.59 -3.10
C LEU A 206 -28.98 18.41 -2.14
N TRP A 207 -29.53 18.62 -0.92
CA TRP A 207 -29.52 17.61 0.13
C TRP A 207 -30.95 17.32 0.61
N ALA A 208 -31.35 16.08 0.52
CA ALA A 208 -32.55 15.57 1.20
C ALA A 208 -32.10 14.68 2.39
N TRP A 209 -32.85 14.81 3.52
CA TRP A 209 -32.58 13.96 4.70
C TRP A 209 -33.34 12.64 4.55
N ASP A 210 -33.03 11.92 3.47
CA ASP A 210 -33.54 10.58 3.21
C ASP A 210 -32.42 9.54 3.26
N TRP A 211 -32.80 8.27 3.28
CA TRP A 211 -31.84 7.18 3.35
C TRP A 211 -30.91 7.11 2.14
N ALA A 212 -31.38 7.49 0.96
CA ALA A 212 -30.56 7.42 -0.27
C ALA A 212 -29.35 8.35 -0.18
N HIS A 213 -29.56 9.61 0.28
CA HIS A 213 -28.47 10.59 0.43
C HIS A 213 -27.57 10.28 1.62
N ILE A 214 -28.15 9.96 2.79
CA ILE A 214 -27.38 9.59 3.99
C ILE A 214 -26.57 8.34 3.73
N GLY A 215 -27.16 7.32 3.14
CA GLY A 215 -26.51 6.06 2.83
C GLY A 215 -25.34 6.21 1.87
N ALA A 216 -25.46 7.03 0.83
CA ALA A 216 -24.36 7.30 -0.09
C ALA A 216 -23.14 7.93 0.62
N VAL A 217 -23.38 8.89 1.51
CA VAL A 217 -22.31 9.49 2.33
C VAL A 217 -21.72 8.45 3.30
N LEU A 218 -22.58 7.63 3.94
CA LEU A 218 -22.11 6.58 4.84
C LEU A 218 -21.21 5.56 4.15
N VAL A 219 -21.51 5.13 2.92
CA VAL A 219 -20.66 4.22 2.14
C VAL A 219 -19.28 4.82 1.89
N ALA A 220 -19.23 6.12 1.53
CA ALA A 220 -17.96 6.82 1.35
C ALA A 220 -17.15 6.90 2.67
N LEU A 221 -17.82 7.27 3.78
CA LEU A 221 -17.19 7.35 5.10
C LEU A 221 -16.75 5.98 5.63
N LEU A 222 -17.53 4.91 5.40
CA LEU A 222 -17.16 3.55 5.78
C LEU A 222 -15.92 3.08 5.02
N SER A 223 -15.82 3.42 3.73
CA SER A 223 -14.64 3.10 2.93
C SER A 223 -13.38 3.76 3.50
N VAL A 224 -13.44 5.06 3.82
CA VAL A 224 -12.31 5.82 4.39
C VAL A 224 -12.02 5.36 5.83
N GLY A 225 -13.04 5.16 6.65
CA GLY A 225 -12.89 4.65 8.01
C GLY A 225 -12.19 3.28 8.04
N HIS A 226 -12.59 2.38 7.15
CA HIS A 226 -11.91 1.10 6.97
C HIS A 226 -10.44 1.27 6.55
N GLN A 227 -10.13 2.20 5.63
CA GLN A 227 -8.74 2.47 5.21
C GLN A 227 -7.87 2.92 6.40
N ILE A 228 -8.41 3.80 7.26
CA ILE A 228 -7.71 4.26 8.48
C ILE A 228 -7.47 3.08 9.42
N ILE A 229 -8.47 2.24 9.68
CA ILE A 229 -8.33 1.05 10.53
C ILE A 229 -7.28 0.10 9.97
N SER A 230 -7.34 -0.21 8.68
CA SER A 230 -6.37 -1.06 7.99
C SER A 230 -4.95 -0.51 8.09
N MET A 231 -4.78 0.80 7.92
CA MET A 231 -3.52 1.50 8.07
C MET A 231 -2.94 1.34 9.48
N LEU A 232 -3.75 1.56 10.52
CA LEU A 232 -3.31 1.42 11.91
C LEU A 232 -2.91 -0.01 12.26
N ILE A 233 -3.67 -1.01 11.77
CA ILE A 233 -3.33 -2.43 11.93
C ILE A 233 -2.00 -2.74 11.25
N SER A 234 -1.81 -2.28 10.02
CA SER A 234 -0.59 -2.52 9.24
C SER A 234 0.64 -1.86 9.89
N GLN A 235 0.52 -0.61 10.37
CA GLN A 235 1.59 0.08 11.09
C GLN A 235 2.02 -0.71 12.34
N LYS A 236 1.07 -1.06 13.21
CA LYS A 236 1.37 -1.83 14.42
C LYS A 236 2.04 -3.17 14.10
N SER A 237 1.62 -3.81 13.03
CA SER A 237 2.20 -5.06 12.55
C SER A 237 3.64 -4.88 12.08
N ASN A 238 3.91 -3.84 11.27
CA ASN A 238 5.24 -3.56 10.74
C ASN A 238 6.23 -3.14 11.84
N ASP A 239 5.82 -2.29 12.78
CA ASP A 239 6.65 -1.88 13.91
C ASP A 239 7.11 -3.08 14.76
N SER A 240 6.29 -4.10 14.86
CA SER A 240 6.62 -5.33 15.60
C SER A 240 7.65 -6.23 14.92
N LEU A 241 7.98 -5.98 13.64
CA LEU A 241 8.94 -6.77 12.86
C LEU A 241 10.34 -6.17 12.84
N VAL A 242 10.51 -4.95 13.35
CA VAL A 242 11.81 -4.27 13.39
C VAL A 242 12.66 -4.90 14.48
N THR A 243 13.71 -5.63 14.08
CA THR A 243 14.64 -6.32 15.00
C THR A 243 16.06 -5.78 14.80
N ASN A 244 16.85 -5.72 15.89
CA ASN A 244 18.27 -5.37 15.85
C ASN A 244 19.12 -6.54 15.28
N GLU A 245 20.43 -6.36 15.18
CA GLU A 245 21.35 -7.38 14.65
C GLU A 245 21.33 -8.69 15.45
N LYS A 246 20.98 -8.63 16.74
CA LYS A 246 20.85 -9.79 17.64
C LYS A 246 19.47 -10.46 17.57
N GLY A 247 18.55 -10.00 16.73
CA GLY A 247 17.20 -10.57 16.61
C GLY A 247 16.21 -10.09 17.69
N VAL A 248 16.56 -9.07 18.49
CA VAL A 248 15.67 -8.49 19.51
C VAL A 248 14.89 -7.32 18.91
N GLN A 249 13.59 -7.20 19.25
CA GLN A 249 12.74 -6.10 18.77
C GLN A 249 13.30 -4.73 19.17
N ASP A 250 13.51 -3.86 18.19
CA ASP A 250 13.98 -2.50 18.36
C ASP A 250 12.83 -1.49 18.17
N LYS A 251 12.19 -1.13 19.30
CA LYS A 251 11.06 -0.19 19.32
C LYS A 251 11.47 1.25 19.00
N GLU A 252 12.71 1.63 19.31
CA GLU A 252 13.20 2.99 19.05
C GLU A 252 13.51 3.16 17.56
N ALA A 253 14.18 2.17 16.94
CA ALA A 253 14.41 2.16 15.51
C ALA A 253 13.11 2.14 14.72
N ALA A 254 12.08 1.42 15.19
CA ALA A 254 10.77 1.40 14.56
C ALA A 254 10.10 2.78 14.54
N LYS A 255 10.19 3.53 15.65
CA LYS A 255 9.56 4.86 15.78
C LYS A 255 10.33 5.97 15.06
N ASN A 256 11.66 5.91 15.08
CA ASN A 256 12.55 6.97 14.61
C ASN A 256 13.01 6.78 13.16
N SER A 257 12.48 5.80 12.43
CA SER A 257 12.85 5.64 11.03
C SER A 257 12.38 6.85 10.23
N GLN A 258 13.28 7.43 9.42
CA GLN A 258 12.95 8.50 8.48
C GLN A 258 11.85 8.02 7.51
N THR A 259 11.87 6.74 7.17
CA THR A 259 10.81 6.05 6.44
C THR A 259 9.48 6.05 7.22
N ALA A 260 9.49 5.92 8.55
CA ALA A 260 8.27 5.99 9.36
C ALA A 260 7.70 7.40 9.42
N GLN A 261 8.53 8.44 9.40
CA GLN A 261 8.09 9.82 9.48
C GLN A 261 7.54 10.33 8.14
N SER A 262 8.22 10.07 7.03
CA SER A 262 7.70 10.34 5.68
C SER A 262 6.50 9.46 5.33
N SER A 263 6.49 8.20 5.76
CA SER A 263 5.36 7.29 5.60
C SER A 263 4.14 7.74 6.38
N LYS A 264 4.28 8.31 7.58
CA LYS A 264 3.12 8.82 8.35
C LYS A 264 2.39 9.93 7.59
N MET A 265 3.11 10.90 7.04
CA MET A 265 2.51 11.98 6.25
C MET A 265 1.82 11.41 4.99
N MET A 266 2.50 10.53 4.25
CA MET A 266 1.98 9.89 3.05
C MET A 266 0.77 8.98 3.36
N LEU A 267 0.80 8.26 4.49
CA LEU A 267 -0.28 7.37 4.93
C LEU A 267 -1.56 8.15 5.25
N TRP A 268 -1.48 9.33 5.88
CA TRP A 268 -2.65 10.16 6.16
C TRP A 268 -3.18 10.89 4.92
N MET A 269 -2.30 11.21 3.98
CA MET A 269 -2.72 11.84 2.71
C MET A 269 -3.63 10.92 1.89
N MET A 270 -3.39 9.59 1.92
CA MET A 270 -4.16 8.63 1.12
C MET A 270 -5.64 8.53 1.54
N PRO A 271 -6.02 8.38 2.83
CA PRO A 271 -7.41 8.44 3.26
C PRO A 271 -8.11 9.77 2.95
N LEU A 272 -7.40 10.90 3.11
CA LEU A 272 -7.94 12.22 2.79
C LEU A 272 -8.24 12.37 1.29
N MET A 273 -7.31 11.90 0.45
CA MET A 273 -7.52 11.88 -1.00
C MET A 273 -8.68 10.95 -1.38
N SER A 274 -8.77 9.77 -0.76
CA SER A 274 -9.88 8.82 -0.99
C SER A 274 -11.22 9.41 -0.56
N LEU A 275 -11.25 10.17 0.52
CA LEU A 275 -12.45 10.89 0.96
C LEU A 275 -12.90 11.91 -0.09
N TRP A 276 -11.96 12.74 -0.56
CA TRP A 276 -12.26 13.72 -1.60
C TRP A 276 -12.74 13.06 -2.89
N ILE A 277 -12.07 12.00 -3.35
CA ILE A 277 -12.49 11.24 -4.54
C ILE A 277 -13.88 10.63 -4.32
N GLY A 278 -14.16 10.05 -3.14
CA GLY A 278 -15.45 9.43 -2.83
C GLY A 278 -16.64 10.38 -2.95
N PHE A 279 -16.42 11.70 -2.84
CA PHE A 279 -17.45 12.72 -3.08
C PHE A 279 -17.44 13.29 -4.51
N THR A 280 -16.62 12.78 -5.40
CA THR A 280 -16.53 13.23 -6.81
C THR A 280 -16.88 12.14 -7.82
N VAL A 281 -17.04 10.90 -7.34
CA VAL A 281 -17.31 9.72 -8.17
C VAL A 281 -18.56 8.99 -7.72
N PRO A 282 -19.17 8.13 -8.57
CA PRO A 282 -20.32 7.32 -8.18
C PRO A 282 -20.06 6.46 -6.93
N CYS A 283 -21.06 6.35 -6.08
CA CYS A 283 -21.04 5.67 -4.78
C CYS A 283 -20.52 4.22 -4.87
N VAL A 284 -20.79 3.54 -5.97
CA VAL A 284 -20.34 2.18 -6.23
C VAL A 284 -18.81 2.02 -6.16
N LEU A 285 -18.03 3.05 -6.48
CA LEU A 285 -16.57 2.99 -6.36
C LEU A 285 -16.15 2.96 -4.88
N SER A 286 -16.83 3.71 -4.03
CA SER A 286 -16.63 3.66 -2.57
C SER A 286 -16.99 2.29 -1.99
N LEU A 287 -18.07 1.66 -2.51
CA LEU A 287 -18.43 0.29 -2.16
C LEU A 287 -17.33 -0.71 -2.56
N TYR A 288 -16.82 -0.61 -3.78
CA TYR A 288 -15.68 -1.43 -4.24
C TYR A 288 -14.44 -1.26 -3.33
N TRP A 289 -14.09 -0.03 -2.97
CA TRP A 289 -12.96 0.23 -2.08
C TRP A 289 -13.18 -0.34 -0.68
N PHE A 290 -14.40 -0.22 -0.14
CA PHE A 290 -14.74 -0.78 1.16
C PHE A 290 -14.60 -2.30 1.16
N VAL A 291 -15.30 -2.99 0.24
CA VAL A 291 -15.30 -4.46 0.17
C VAL A 291 -13.89 -5.00 -0.13
N GLY A 292 -13.24 -4.45 -1.16
CA GLY A 292 -11.87 -4.83 -1.53
C GLY A 292 -10.86 -4.56 -0.42
N GLY A 293 -11.05 -3.46 0.32
CA GLY A 293 -10.25 -3.10 1.49
C GLY A 293 -10.39 -4.12 2.62
N VAL A 294 -11.63 -4.52 2.96
CA VAL A 294 -11.88 -5.53 4.00
C VAL A 294 -11.19 -6.85 3.66
N ILE A 295 -11.37 -7.35 2.43
CA ILE A 295 -10.74 -8.59 1.97
C ILE A 295 -9.22 -8.49 2.05
N ARG A 296 -8.66 -7.38 1.59
CA ARG A 296 -7.21 -7.13 1.65
C ARG A 296 -6.70 -7.11 3.08
N THR A 297 -7.40 -6.47 4.02
CA THR A 297 -7.00 -6.41 5.43
C THR A 297 -7.01 -7.80 6.08
N VAL A 298 -8.02 -8.61 5.76
CA VAL A 298 -8.08 -10.00 6.23
C VAL A 298 -6.92 -10.81 5.67
N ALA A 299 -6.70 -10.74 4.35
CA ALA A 299 -5.58 -11.41 3.67
C ALA A 299 -4.22 -10.97 4.24
N ASP A 300 -4.01 -9.64 4.42
CA ASP A 300 -2.80 -9.09 5.00
C ASP A 300 -2.54 -9.59 6.43
N SER A 301 -3.58 -9.69 7.23
CA SER A 301 -3.50 -10.22 8.60
C SER A 301 -3.11 -11.70 8.63
N ILE A 302 -3.67 -12.51 7.74
CA ILE A 302 -3.34 -13.94 7.60
C ILE A 302 -1.89 -14.10 7.13
N LEU A 303 -1.50 -13.38 6.08
CA LEU A 303 -0.14 -13.40 5.53
C LEU A 303 0.89 -12.93 6.55
N THR A 304 0.58 -11.88 7.30
CA THR A 304 1.45 -11.38 8.38
C THR A 304 1.69 -12.45 9.43
N LYS A 305 0.63 -13.12 9.90
CA LYS A 305 0.75 -14.21 10.89
C LYS A 305 1.59 -15.38 10.35
N HIS A 306 1.41 -15.71 9.06
CA HIS A 306 2.16 -16.78 8.42
C HIS A 306 3.65 -16.46 8.31
N TYR A 307 4.01 -15.31 7.70
CA TYR A 307 5.41 -14.93 7.54
C TYR A 307 6.10 -14.60 8.87
N ARG A 308 5.37 -14.06 9.85
CA ARG A 308 5.91 -13.79 11.18
C ARG A 308 6.45 -15.05 11.85
N LYS A 309 5.75 -16.18 11.76
CA LYS A 309 6.24 -17.45 12.32
C LYS A 309 7.60 -17.85 11.72
N ILE A 310 7.80 -17.62 10.43
CA ILE A 310 9.05 -17.91 9.74
C ILE A 310 10.16 -16.99 10.26
N TYR A 311 9.88 -15.69 10.33
CA TYR A 311 10.86 -14.69 10.77
C TYR A 311 11.19 -14.80 12.26
N ASP A 312 10.22 -15.10 13.13
CA ASP A 312 10.46 -15.30 14.56
C ASP A 312 11.38 -16.52 14.79
N ALA A 313 11.25 -17.59 13.98
CA ALA A 313 12.15 -18.74 14.04
C ALA A 313 13.60 -18.37 13.59
N GLU A 314 13.75 -17.58 12.53
CA GLU A 314 15.05 -17.08 12.09
C GLU A 314 15.70 -16.16 13.15
N ASP A 315 14.91 -15.29 13.76
CA ASP A 315 15.40 -14.36 14.80
C ASP A 315 15.80 -15.10 16.07
N ALA A 316 15.10 -16.18 16.44
CA ALA A 316 15.49 -17.06 17.56
C ALA A 316 16.86 -17.70 17.30
N ILE A 317 17.14 -18.16 16.08
CA ILE A 317 18.44 -18.72 15.69
C ILE A 317 19.52 -17.64 15.73
N ARG A 318 19.23 -16.44 15.22
CA ARG A 318 20.17 -15.29 15.26
C ARG A 318 20.52 -14.91 16.71
N LEU A 319 19.50 -14.87 17.58
CA LEU A 319 19.68 -14.57 18.99
C LEU A 319 20.57 -15.61 19.69
N GLN A 320 20.34 -16.90 19.45
CA GLN A 320 21.17 -17.97 20.00
C GLN A 320 22.64 -17.83 19.56
N ARG A 321 22.89 -17.58 18.27
CA ARG A 321 24.24 -17.36 17.73
C ARG A 321 24.90 -16.11 18.35
N ALA A 322 24.14 -15.03 18.52
CA ALA A 322 24.66 -13.81 19.15
C ALA A 322 25.06 -14.04 20.61
N ILE A 323 24.23 -14.75 21.38
CA ILE A 323 24.54 -15.13 22.77
C ILE A 323 25.81 -16.00 22.85
N GLU A 324 25.97 -16.95 21.94
CA GLU A 324 27.16 -17.80 21.88
C GLU A 324 28.41 -17.00 21.52
N GLN A 325 28.32 -16.09 20.54
CA GLN A 325 29.42 -15.19 20.20
C GLN A 325 29.80 -14.26 21.35
N ASP A 326 28.81 -13.64 22.01
CA ASP A 326 29.03 -12.77 23.19
C ASP A 326 29.76 -13.56 24.32
N LYS A 327 29.40 -14.85 24.53
CA LYS A 327 30.12 -15.72 25.51
C LYS A 327 31.58 -15.98 25.09
N ILE A 328 31.82 -16.28 23.81
CA ILE A 328 33.16 -16.52 23.29
C ILE A 328 34.01 -15.24 23.37
N GLU A 329 33.44 -14.08 23.09
CA GLU A 329 34.14 -12.79 23.20
C GLU A 329 34.47 -12.45 24.67
N ALA A 330 33.53 -12.63 25.59
CA ALA A 330 33.75 -12.44 27.01
C ALA A 330 34.87 -13.35 27.56
N GLU A 331 34.90 -14.61 27.14
CA GLU A 331 36.00 -15.54 27.51
C GLU A 331 37.35 -15.11 26.92
N LYS A 332 37.35 -14.68 25.66
CA LYS A 332 38.60 -14.13 25.04
C LYS A 332 39.06 -12.86 25.75
N GLU A 333 38.18 -11.99 26.18
CA GLU A 333 38.52 -10.78 26.96
C GLU A 333 39.06 -11.15 28.33
N ARG A 334 38.47 -12.15 28.98
CA ARG A 334 38.94 -12.66 30.25
C ARG A 334 40.39 -13.20 30.12
N ILE A 335 40.64 -14.03 29.12
CA ILE A 335 41.98 -14.57 28.84
C ILE A 335 42.97 -13.43 28.50
N ARG A 336 42.52 -12.41 27.75
CA ARG A 336 43.38 -11.25 27.44
C ARG A 336 43.67 -10.42 28.70
N ALA A 337 42.67 -10.23 29.59
CA ALA A 337 42.86 -9.55 30.84
C ALA A 337 43.82 -10.29 31.77
N GLU A 338 43.70 -11.62 31.91
CA GLU A 338 44.61 -12.48 32.63
C GLU A 338 46.05 -12.40 32.07
N LYS A 339 46.23 -12.48 30.74
CA LYS A 339 47.55 -12.31 30.12
C LYS A 339 48.13 -10.92 30.32
N ARG A 340 47.32 -9.86 30.34
CA ARG A 340 47.77 -8.49 30.68
C ARG A 340 48.17 -8.37 32.13
N ALA A 341 47.42 -9.01 33.05
CA ALA A 341 47.74 -9.02 34.49
C ALA A 341 49.04 -9.82 34.74
N ALA A 342 49.23 -10.94 34.08
CA ALA A 342 50.45 -11.76 34.19
C ALA A 342 51.66 -11.12 33.55
N ASN A 343 51.50 -10.28 32.54
CA ASN A 343 52.60 -9.56 31.87
C ASN A 343 52.27 -8.10 31.64
N PRO A 344 52.27 -7.25 32.71
CA PRO A 344 51.89 -5.84 32.62
C PRO A 344 52.79 -5.03 31.69
N ASP A 345 54.04 -5.47 31.48
CA ASP A 345 55.01 -4.81 30.60
C ASP A 345 54.84 -5.21 29.13
N GLY A 346 54.08 -6.30 28.86
CA GLY A 346 53.79 -6.81 27.53
C GLY A 346 55.08 -7.19 26.77
N ILE A 347 56.11 -7.62 27.50
CA ILE A 347 57.40 -8.05 26.99
C ILE A 347 57.25 -9.54 26.62
N THR A 348 57.49 -9.87 25.36
CA THR A 348 57.52 -11.25 24.84
C THR A 348 58.86 -11.48 24.21
N GLU A 349 59.28 -12.74 24.07
CA GLU A 349 60.56 -13.13 23.42
C GLU A 349 60.76 -12.50 22.04
N ASN A 350 59.69 -12.19 21.34
CA ASN A 350 59.69 -11.56 20.00
C ASN A 350 59.59 -10.01 20.08
N THR A 351 59.68 -9.38 21.25
CA THR A 351 59.58 -7.92 21.36
C THR A 351 60.90 -7.30 20.86
N SER A 352 60.85 -6.49 19.80
CA SER A 352 62.03 -5.87 19.24
C SER A 352 62.75 -4.98 20.24
N LYS A 353 64.10 -5.02 20.24
CA LYS A 353 64.94 -4.19 21.14
C LYS A 353 64.59 -2.70 21.09
N LYS A 354 64.21 -2.19 19.91
CA LYS A 354 63.78 -0.81 19.69
C LYS A 354 62.48 -0.45 20.42
N LYS A 355 61.52 -1.41 20.50
CA LYS A 355 60.25 -1.25 21.21
C LYS A 355 60.40 -1.31 22.74
N LEU A 356 61.37 -2.13 23.21
CA LEU A 356 61.75 -2.22 24.62
C LEU A 356 62.45 -0.93 25.08
N GLN A 357 63.36 -0.38 24.27
CA GLN A 357 64.05 0.87 24.57
C GLN A 357 63.10 2.05 24.61
N LYS A 358 62.15 2.19 23.66
CA LYS A 358 61.11 3.23 23.66
C LYS A 358 60.25 3.18 24.93
N ARG A 359 59.82 2.02 25.40
CA ARG A 359 59.06 1.84 26.64
C ARG A 359 59.86 2.16 27.90
N SER A 360 61.16 1.86 27.92
CA SER A 360 62.00 2.22 29.03
C SER A 360 62.22 3.74 29.15
N GLU A 361 62.31 4.45 28.00
CA GLU A 361 62.35 5.90 27.91
C GLU A 361 61.06 6.57 28.37
N GLU A 362 59.89 6.06 27.89
CA GLU A 362 58.56 6.55 28.32
C GLU A 362 58.35 6.39 29.85
N ARG A 363 58.82 5.29 30.46
CA ARG A 363 58.79 5.08 31.90
C ARG A 363 59.72 6.03 32.64
N ARG A 364 60.89 6.33 32.09
CA ARG A 364 61.86 7.28 32.71
C ARG A 364 61.28 8.69 32.70
N VAL A 365 60.75 9.15 31.58
CA VAL A 365 60.07 10.45 31.44
C VAL A 365 58.87 10.55 32.41
N GLY A 366 58.02 9.50 32.48
CA GLY A 366 56.89 9.46 33.40
C GLY A 366 57.27 9.50 34.91
N LYS A 367 58.44 8.93 35.26
CA LYS A 367 58.99 9.02 36.63
C LYS A 367 59.58 10.41 36.91
N GLU A 368 60.31 11.00 35.97
CA GLU A 368 60.85 12.35 36.06
C GLU A 368 59.72 13.42 36.13
N CYS A 369 58.62 13.25 35.40
CA CYS A 369 57.43 14.10 35.55
C CYS A 369 56.78 13.97 36.95
N ARG A 370 56.67 12.78 37.52
CA ARG A 370 56.12 12.57 38.84
C ARG A 370 57.03 13.11 39.96
N SER A 371 58.35 13.10 39.82
CA SER A 371 59.29 13.67 40.79
C SER A 371 59.34 15.21 40.77
N ARG A 372 58.95 15.85 39.66
CA ARG A 372 58.87 17.30 39.52
C ARG A 372 57.56 17.92 40.08
N TRP A 373 56.56 17.09 40.32
CA TRP A 373 55.26 17.52 40.96
C TRP A 373 55.17 16.95 42.37
N SER A 374 56.18 17.18 43.18
CA SER A 374 56.07 17.00 44.65
C SER A 374 55.40 18.25 45.22
N PRO A 375 54.39 18.11 46.11
CA PRO A 375 53.64 19.26 46.65
C PRO A 375 54.33 20.04 47.71
N TYR A 376 55.63 20.03 47.79
CA TYR A 376 56.45 20.85 48.71
C TYR A 376 57.46 21.64 47.88
N HIS A 377 57.03 22.75 47.33
CA HIS A 377 57.78 24.02 47.21
C HIS A 377 56.74 25.13 47.04
#